data_3f6ffd51d8c3f2baa32e2887beaa8be9
#
_entry.id   3f6ffd51d8c3f2baa32e2887beaa8be9
#
_cell.length_a   1.000
_cell.length_b   1.000
_cell.length_c   1.000
_cell.angle_alpha   90.00
_cell.angle_beta   90.00
_cell.angle_gamma   90.00
#
_symmetry.space_group_name_H-M   'P 1'
#
loop_
_entity.id
_entity.type
_entity.pdbx_description
1 polymer ?
#
loop_
_entity_poly.entity_id
_entity_poly.type
_entity_poly.pdbx_seq_one_letter_code
_entity_poly.pdbx_strand_id
1 'polypeptide(L)'
;RIVLKKYSKGMDKMKLMRTEDAVGQVLCHDITQIIKGVTKDAVFRKGHIITEEDIPVLLSVGKDHIYIWENNENMLHENDAAKILYDMCANEHMTPSEIKEGKIELIAECDGLLKVDTERLNAVNALGEMMIACRHGNFPVKKGDKIAGTRIIPLVIEKEKMERAKKLAGEEPIFE
;
A
#
# COMPACT_ATOMS: atom_id res chain seq x y z
N ARG A 1 -1.01 11.60 -30.41
CA ARG A 1 0.06 10.53 -30.36
C ARG A 1 0.93 10.57 -29.10
N ILE A 2 0.55 11.30 -28.03
CA ILE A 2 1.37 11.46 -26.80
C ILE A 2 0.72 10.78 -25.56
N VAL A 3 -0.52 10.32 -25.62
CA VAL A 3 -1.23 9.78 -24.46
C VAL A 3 -0.99 8.29 -24.19
N LEU A 4 -0.47 7.53 -25.16
CA LEU A 4 -0.28 6.07 -25.02
C LEU A 4 1.05 5.63 -24.38
N LYS A 5 2.01 6.55 -24.16
CA LYS A 5 3.32 6.18 -23.58
C LYS A 5 3.36 6.16 -22.05
N LYS A 6 2.32 6.64 -21.37
CA LYS A 6 2.28 6.72 -19.89
C LYS A 6 1.70 5.48 -19.20
N TYR A 7 1.06 4.60 -19.97
CA TYR A 7 0.45 3.37 -19.41
C TYR A 7 1.25 2.07 -19.62
N SER A 8 2.35 2.11 -20.39
CA SER A 8 3.14 0.90 -20.68
C SER A 8 4.16 0.52 -19.60
N LYS A 9 4.46 1.42 -18.66
CA LYS A 9 5.45 1.13 -17.60
C LYS A 9 4.94 0.18 -16.50
N GLY A 10 3.63 -0.05 -16.39
CA GLY A 10 3.03 -0.94 -15.40
C GLY A 10 2.72 -2.35 -15.90
N MET A 11 2.76 -2.59 -17.23
CA MET A 11 2.41 -3.90 -17.79
C MET A 11 3.59 -4.87 -17.89
N ASP A 12 4.83 -4.38 -17.80
CA ASP A 12 6.03 -5.22 -17.94
C ASP A 12 6.38 -6.05 -16.70
N LYS A 13 5.56 -6.01 -15.65
CA LYS A 13 5.81 -6.69 -14.37
C LYS A 13 4.78 -7.78 -14.04
N MET A 14 3.86 -8.09 -14.94
CA MET A 14 2.89 -9.19 -14.77
C MET A 14 3.40 -10.44 -15.49
N LYS A 15 3.39 -11.55 -14.78
CA LYS A 15 3.78 -12.86 -15.30
C LYS A 15 2.62 -13.85 -15.16
N LEU A 16 2.35 -14.59 -16.23
CA LEU A 16 1.46 -15.73 -16.15
C LEU A 16 2.22 -16.90 -15.53
N MET A 17 1.70 -17.48 -14.46
CA MET A 17 2.30 -18.58 -13.72
C MET A 17 1.27 -19.66 -13.47
N ARG A 18 1.72 -20.93 -13.39
CA ARG A 18 0.85 -22.01 -12.92
C ARG A 18 0.45 -21.74 -11.48
N THR A 19 -0.79 -22.01 -11.16
CA THR A 19 -1.33 -21.76 -9.82
C THR A 19 -0.56 -22.51 -8.74
N GLU A 20 -0.15 -23.75 -9.02
CA GLU A 20 0.62 -24.60 -8.11
C GLU A 20 2.00 -24.02 -7.74
N ASP A 21 2.59 -23.22 -8.63
CA ASP A 21 3.91 -22.60 -8.46
C ASP A 21 3.83 -21.17 -7.85
N ALA A 22 2.61 -20.69 -7.56
CA ALA A 22 2.38 -19.29 -7.25
C ALA A 22 2.37 -18.96 -5.74
N VAL A 23 2.71 -19.90 -4.87
CA VAL A 23 2.79 -19.67 -3.41
C VAL A 23 3.80 -18.54 -3.11
N GLY A 24 3.38 -17.58 -2.27
CA GLY A 24 4.18 -16.40 -1.93
C GLY A 24 4.16 -15.28 -2.97
N GLN A 25 3.49 -15.46 -4.11
CA GLN A 25 3.34 -14.44 -5.13
C GLN A 25 2.12 -13.57 -4.88
N VAL A 26 2.11 -12.38 -5.47
CA VAL A 26 1.03 -11.39 -5.31
C VAL A 26 0.10 -11.44 -6.51
N LEU A 27 -1.19 -11.61 -6.27
CA LEU A 27 -2.22 -11.69 -7.30
C LEU A 27 -2.45 -10.34 -7.99
N CYS A 28 -2.42 -10.30 -9.33
CA CYS A 28 -2.54 -9.05 -10.10
C CYS A 28 -3.96 -8.52 -10.24
N HIS A 29 -4.98 -9.35 -10.06
CA HIS A 29 -6.39 -8.99 -10.29
C HIS A 29 -7.32 -9.80 -9.39
N ASP A 30 -8.56 -9.32 -9.24
CA ASP A 30 -9.59 -10.03 -8.49
C ASP A 30 -9.94 -11.36 -9.18
N ILE A 31 -10.06 -12.40 -8.38
CA ILE A 31 -10.60 -13.69 -8.82
C ILE A 31 -12.00 -13.83 -8.24
N THR A 32 -12.98 -13.84 -9.11
CA THR A 32 -14.39 -13.99 -8.74
C THR A 32 -14.89 -15.39 -9.03
N GLN A 33 -15.69 -15.92 -8.12
CA GLN A 33 -16.47 -17.15 -8.35
C GLN A 33 -17.91 -16.77 -8.69
N ILE A 34 -18.43 -17.34 -9.77
CA ILE A 34 -19.84 -17.20 -10.16
C ILE A 34 -20.51 -18.55 -9.91
N ILE A 35 -21.28 -18.66 -8.82
CA ILE A 35 -22.14 -19.80 -8.57
C ILE A 35 -23.55 -19.41 -9.01
N LYS A 36 -24.06 -20.06 -10.06
CA LYS A 36 -25.37 -19.74 -10.64
C LYS A 36 -26.48 -19.89 -9.59
N GLY A 37 -27.08 -18.76 -9.20
CA GLY A 37 -28.20 -18.71 -8.25
C GLY A 37 -27.83 -18.50 -6.78
N VAL A 38 -26.54 -18.38 -6.42
CA VAL A 38 -26.11 -18.25 -5.01
C VAL A 38 -25.33 -16.96 -4.75
N THR A 39 -24.20 -16.73 -5.41
CA THR A 39 -23.39 -15.51 -5.22
C THR A 39 -22.51 -15.18 -6.43
N LYS A 40 -22.22 -13.89 -6.57
CA LYS A 40 -21.15 -13.37 -7.41
C LYS A 40 -20.26 -12.55 -6.49
N ASP A 41 -19.22 -13.18 -5.91
CA ASP A 41 -18.31 -12.50 -5.01
C ASP A 41 -16.85 -12.78 -5.37
N ALA A 42 -15.95 -11.88 -4.97
CA ALA A 42 -14.53 -12.06 -5.13
C ALA A 42 -14.03 -13.08 -4.10
N VAL A 43 -13.50 -14.21 -4.58
CA VAL A 43 -12.86 -15.23 -3.72
C VAL A 43 -11.50 -14.73 -3.26
N PHE A 44 -10.75 -14.10 -4.19
CA PHE A 44 -9.49 -13.43 -3.89
C PHE A 44 -9.48 -12.06 -4.54
N ARG A 45 -8.96 -11.08 -3.81
CA ARG A 45 -8.80 -9.72 -4.31
C ARG A 45 -7.40 -9.49 -4.86
N LYS A 46 -7.28 -8.58 -5.79
CA LYS A 46 -6.00 -8.03 -6.24
C LYS A 46 -5.15 -7.65 -5.02
N GLY A 47 -3.89 -8.05 -5.02
CA GLY A 47 -2.99 -7.80 -3.89
C GLY A 47 -2.91 -8.92 -2.87
N HIS A 48 -3.74 -9.95 -2.99
CA HIS A 48 -3.67 -11.11 -2.13
C HIS A 48 -2.35 -11.86 -2.34
N ILE A 49 -1.63 -12.15 -1.25
CA ILE A 49 -0.44 -13.00 -1.27
C ILE A 49 -0.92 -14.45 -1.19
N ILE A 50 -0.59 -15.22 -2.22
CA ILE A 50 -1.06 -16.60 -2.37
C ILE A 50 -0.38 -17.49 -1.35
N THR A 51 -1.18 -18.22 -0.58
CA THR A 51 -0.72 -19.24 0.38
C THR A 51 -0.91 -20.65 -0.18
N GLU A 52 -0.32 -21.66 0.48
CA GLU A 52 -0.54 -23.08 0.11
C GLU A 52 -2.01 -23.48 0.20
N GLU A 53 -2.75 -22.90 1.16
CA GLU A 53 -4.19 -23.16 1.38
C GLU A 53 -5.07 -22.60 0.26
N ASP A 54 -4.60 -21.57 -0.45
CA ASP A 54 -5.33 -20.92 -1.54
C ASP A 54 -5.27 -21.73 -2.84
N ILE A 55 -4.24 -22.56 -3.03
CA ILE A 55 -4.02 -23.33 -4.26
C ILE A 55 -5.24 -24.22 -4.61
N PRO A 56 -5.77 -25.05 -3.69
CA PRO A 56 -6.95 -25.86 -3.98
C PRO A 56 -8.17 -25.01 -4.35
N VAL A 57 -8.34 -23.86 -3.72
CA VAL A 57 -9.47 -22.96 -3.97
C VAL A 57 -9.34 -22.35 -5.36
N LEU A 58 -8.16 -21.84 -5.74
CA LEU A 58 -7.88 -21.28 -7.05
C LEU A 58 -8.13 -22.31 -8.17
N LEU A 59 -7.66 -23.53 -8.00
CA LEU A 59 -7.89 -24.63 -8.96
C LEU A 59 -9.39 -24.97 -9.04
N SER A 60 -10.11 -24.99 -7.93
CA SER A 60 -11.56 -25.31 -7.89
C SER A 60 -12.41 -24.29 -8.66
N VAL A 61 -11.96 -23.03 -8.76
CA VAL A 61 -12.61 -21.98 -9.55
C VAL A 61 -12.08 -21.91 -10.99
N GLY A 62 -11.36 -22.97 -11.45
CA GLY A 62 -10.89 -23.12 -12.81
C GLY A 62 -9.68 -22.26 -13.18
N LYS A 63 -8.85 -21.91 -12.19
CA LYS A 63 -7.64 -21.09 -12.40
C LYS A 63 -6.39 -21.95 -12.37
N ASP A 64 -6.13 -22.67 -13.46
CA ASP A 64 -4.87 -23.44 -13.63
C ASP A 64 -3.64 -22.53 -13.77
N HIS A 65 -3.86 -21.32 -14.30
CA HIS A 65 -2.86 -20.27 -14.44
C HIS A 65 -3.43 -18.94 -13.94
N ILE A 66 -2.58 -18.17 -13.29
CA ILE A 66 -2.93 -16.85 -12.74
C ILE A 66 -1.86 -15.83 -13.12
N TYR A 67 -2.29 -14.57 -13.24
CA TYR A 67 -1.36 -13.45 -13.39
C TYR A 67 -0.90 -13.00 -12.03
N ILE A 68 0.42 -13.01 -11.83
CA ILE A 68 1.07 -12.56 -10.62
C ILE A 68 1.96 -11.36 -10.91
N TRP A 69 2.22 -10.57 -9.88
CA TRP A 69 3.33 -9.63 -9.90
C TRP A 69 4.62 -10.42 -9.65
N GLU A 70 5.58 -10.25 -10.55
CA GLU A 70 6.89 -10.87 -10.35
C GLU A 70 7.50 -10.33 -9.05
N ASN A 71 7.76 -11.23 -8.10
CA ASN A 71 8.37 -10.87 -6.82
C ASN A 71 9.82 -10.47 -7.09
N ASN A 72 10.04 -9.20 -7.33
CA ASN A 72 11.37 -8.64 -7.56
C ASN A 72 11.91 -8.19 -6.19
N GLU A 73 13.10 -8.64 -5.82
CA GLU A 73 13.77 -8.24 -4.56
C GLU A 73 13.87 -6.73 -4.37
N ASN A 74 13.74 -5.95 -5.46
CA ASN A 74 13.75 -4.50 -5.46
C ASN A 74 12.37 -3.85 -5.28
N MET A 75 11.31 -4.65 -5.06
CA MET A 75 9.95 -4.16 -4.85
C MET A 75 9.49 -4.42 -3.42
N LEU A 76 8.57 -3.59 -2.95
CA LEU A 76 7.84 -3.76 -1.67
C LEU A 76 6.35 -3.86 -1.96
N HIS A 77 5.67 -4.74 -1.24
CA HIS A 77 4.21 -4.75 -1.22
C HIS A 77 3.68 -3.46 -0.56
N GLU A 78 2.51 -2.98 -0.99
CA GLU A 78 1.91 -1.74 -0.49
C GLU A 78 1.81 -1.67 1.05
N ASN A 79 1.51 -2.79 1.71
CA ASN A 79 1.38 -2.83 3.16
C ASN A 79 2.73 -2.68 3.89
N ASP A 80 3.82 -3.23 3.34
CA ASP A 80 5.15 -3.09 3.93
C ASP A 80 5.70 -1.68 3.69
N ALA A 81 5.48 -1.14 2.49
CA ALA A 81 5.81 0.24 2.18
C ALA A 81 4.99 1.25 3.00
N ALA A 82 3.71 0.93 3.31
CA ALA A 82 2.87 1.77 4.16
C ALA A 82 3.40 1.89 5.59
N LYS A 83 3.95 0.81 6.16
CA LYS A 83 4.63 0.87 7.48
C LYS A 83 5.81 1.84 7.44
N ILE A 84 6.64 1.72 6.41
CA ILE A 84 7.79 2.61 6.23
C ILE A 84 7.34 4.08 6.10
N LEU A 85 6.26 4.34 5.35
CA LEU A 85 5.72 5.69 5.20
C LEU A 85 5.12 6.22 6.50
N TYR A 86 4.46 5.36 7.29
CA TYR A 86 3.96 5.69 8.62
C TYR A 86 5.11 6.07 9.56
N ASP A 87 6.19 5.27 9.60
CA ASP A 87 7.34 5.47 10.48
C ASP A 87 8.08 6.79 10.20
N MET A 88 8.04 7.29 8.96
CA MET A 88 8.58 8.62 8.63
C MET A 88 7.72 9.77 9.19
N CYS A 89 6.46 9.48 9.47
CA CYS A 89 5.47 10.49 9.84
C CYS A 89 5.26 10.59 11.34
N ALA A 90 5.17 9.45 12.04
CA ALA A 90 4.67 9.36 13.40
C ALA A 90 5.77 9.54 14.46
N ASN A 91 5.41 10.22 15.54
CA ASN A 91 6.19 10.28 16.77
C ASN A 91 5.60 9.34 17.85
N GLU A 92 6.19 9.34 19.04
CA GLU A 92 5.81 8.51 20.19
C GLU A 92 4.40 8.76 20.75
N HIS A 93 3.76 9.88 20.36
CA HIS A 93 2.41 10.25 20.79
C HIS A 93 1.34 9.90 19.74
N MET A 94 1.67 9.03 18.79
CA MET A 94 0.79 8.65 17.68
C MET A 94 0.73 7.14 17.52
N THR A 95 -0.46 6.58 17.36
CA THR A 95 -0.66 5.15 17.05
C THR A 95 -1.18 4.94 15.63
N PRO A 96 -0.79 3.82 14.97
CA PRO A 96 -1.34 3.46 13.68
C PRO A 96 -2.75 2.88 13.80
N SER A 97 -3.58 3.12 12.80
CA SER A 97 -4.73 2.26 12.52
C SER A 97 -4.31 0.90 11.98
N GLU A 98 -5.26 -0.03 11.81
CA GLU A 98 -5.04 -1.22 10.99
C GLU A 98 -4.63 -0.83 9.57
N ILE A 99 -3.72 -1.63 9.00
CA ILE A 99 -3.29 -1.45 7.60
C ILE A 99 -4.36 -2.01 6.68
N LYS A 100 -4.83 -1.18 5.75
CA LYS A 100 -5.79 -1.63 4.75
C LYS A 100 -5.45 -1.01 3.39
N GLU A 101 -5.18 -1.86 2.38
CA GLU A 101 -4.88 -1.43 1.01
C GLU A 101 -3.79 -0.34 0.96
N GLY A 102 -2.66 -0.58 1.62
CA GLY A 102 -1.55 0.36 1.68
C GLY A 102 -1.81 1.65 2.47
N LYS A 103 -2.93 1.74 3.21
CA LYS A 103 -3.31 2.90 4.02
C LYS A 103 -3.10 2.65 5.50
N ILE A 104 -2.55 3.65 6.20
CA ILE A 104 -2.46 3.73 7.66
C ILE A 104 -2.89 5.14 8.08
N GLU A 105 -3.75 5.24 9.09
CA GLU A 105 -4.10 6.50 9.72
C GLU A 105 -3.25 6.71 10.98
N LEU A 106 -2.86 7.95 11.25
CA LEU A 106 -2.17 8.37 12.46
C LEU A 106 -3.20 8.91 13.45
N ILE A 107 -3.23 8.33 14.64
CA ILE A 107 -4.19 8.64 15.70
C ILE A 107 -3.45 9.23 16.89
N ALA A 108 -3.89 10.37 17.38
CA ALA A 108 -3.30 11.02 18.56
C ALA A 108 -3.52 10.20 19.83
N GLU A 109 -2.49 9.96 20.63
CA GLU A 109 -2.57 9.27 21.92
C GLU A 109 -2.81 10.21 23.11
N CYS A 110 -2.61 11.50 22.91
CA CYS A 110 -2.82 12.52 23.93
C CYS A 110 -3.43 13.79 23.34
N ASP A 111 -3.90 14.68 24.21
CA ASP A 111 -4.27 16.04 23.83
C ASP A 111 -2.99 16.86 23.61
N GLY A 112 -2.98 17.69 22.57
CA GLY A 112 -1.80 18.47 22.24
C GLY A 112 -2.02 19.48 21.12
N LEU A 113 -0.91 19.99 20.62
CA LEU A 113 -0.84 20.87 19.45
C LEU A 113 -0.14 20.12 18.32
N LEU A 114 -0.86 19.83 17.24
CA LEU A 114 -0.27 19.19 16.06
C LEU A 114 0.66 20.18 15.34
N LYS A 115 1.91 19.80 15.18
CA LYS A 115 2.84 20.47 14.29
C LYS A 115 3.13 19.61 13.08
N VAL A 116 3.36 20.26 11.95
CA VAL A 116 3.58 19.59 10.66
C VAL A 116 4.77 20.23 9.97
N ASP A 117 5.77 19.43 9.64
CA ASP A 117 6.82 19.86 8.71
C ASP A 117 6.31 19.76 7.27
N THR A 118 5.72 20.86 6.82
CA THR A 118 5.06 20.94 5.50
C THR A 118 6.08 20.86 4.34
N GLU A 119 7.32 21.26 4.56
CA GLU A 119 8.35 21.17 3.52
C GLU A 119 8.72 19.72 3.25
N ARG A 120 9.05 18.95 4.29
CA ARG A 120 9.36 17.51 4.18
C ARG A 120 8.16 16.71 3.71
N LEU A 121 6.95 16.99 4.22
CA LEU A 121 5.71 16.37 3.77
C LEU A 121 5.52 16.55 2.25
N ASN A 122 5.65 17.77 1.77
CA ASN A 122 5.48 18.06 0.34
C ASN A 122 6.58 17.44 -0.51
N ALA A 123 7.83 17.38 -0.02
CA ALA A 123 8.94 16.73 -0.72
C ALA A 123 8.70 15.23 -0.91
N VAL A 124 8.18 14.54 0.12
CA VAL A 124 7.82 13.12 0.03
C VAL A 124 6.64 12.93 -0.94
N ASN A 125 5.59 13.73 -0.83
CA ASN A 125 4.42 13.66 -1.72
C ASN A 125 4.79 13.92 -3.20
N ALA A 126 5.77 14.77 -3.46
CA ALA A 126 6.24 15.08 -4.82
C ALA A 126 6.89 13.89 -5.53
N LEU A 127 7.31 12.84 -4.82
CA LEU A 127 7.84 11.62 -5.44
C LEU A 127 6.76 10.85 -6.22
N GLY A 128 5.48 11.06 -5.91
CA GLY A 128 4.35 10.31 -6.48
C GLY A 128 4.30 8.85 -6.01
N GLU A 129 3.19 8.17 -6.29
CA GLU A 129 2.90 6.79 -5.88
C GLU A 129 2.77 6.60 -4.36
N MET A 130 2.94 7.64 -3.57
CA MET A 130 2.66 7.71 -2.13
C MET A 130 1.98 9.02 -1.78
N MET A 131 1.26 9.06 -0.68
CA MET A 131 0.51 10.23 -0.25
C MET A 131 0.49 10.31 1.28
N ILE A 132 0.78 11.51 1.79
CA ILE A 132 0.58 11.91 3.18
C ILE A 132 -0.43 13.04 3.16
N ALA A 133 -1.58 12.85 3.81
CA ALA A 133 -2.61 13.87 3.99
C ALA A 133 -2.85 14.07 5.49
N CYS A 134 -2.98 15.31 5.94
CA CYS A 134 -3.11 15.60 7.37
C CYS A 134 -4.10 16.74 7.63
N ARG A 135 -4.47 16.90 8.91
CA ARG A 135 -5.10 18.13 9.39
C ARG A 135 -4.14 19.31 9.27
N HIS A 136 -4.67 20.50 9.33
CA HIS A 136 -3.85 21.71 9.33
C HIS A 136 -2.94 21.76 10.57
N GLY A 137 -1.66 22.08 10.38
CA GLY A 137 -0.72 22.27 11.48
C GLY A 137 -1.06 23.47 12.37
N ASN A 138 -0.49 23.49 13.57
CA ASN A 138 -0.74 24.48 14.62
C ASN A 138 -2.19 24.53 15.12
N PHE A 139 -2.89 23.39 15.07
CA PHE A 139 -4.24 23.22 15.62
C PHE A 139 -4.23 22.26 16.80
N PRO A 140 -5.09 22.49 17.79
CA PRO A 140 -5.24 21.57 18.91
C PRO A 140 -5.86 20.25 18.43
N VAL A 141 -5.35 19.14 18.97
CA VAL A 141 -5.86 17.79 18.76
C VAL A 141 -6.17 17.15 20.11
N LYS A 142 -7.10 16.21 20.11
CA LYS A 142 -7.48 15.44 21.28
C LYS A 142 -7.06 13.99 21.10
N LYS A 143 -6.87 13.31 22.22
CA LYS A 143 -6.67 11.86 22.23
C LYS A 143 -7.77 11.16 21.44
N GLY A 144 -7.36 10.28 20.51
CA GLY A 144 -8.26 9.55 19.61
C GLY A 144 -8.56 10.27 18.29
N ASP A 145 -8.11 11.52 18.11
CA ASP A 145 -8.27 12.22 16.84
C ASP A 145 -7.42 11.58 15.75
N LYS A 146 -8.00 11.41 14.57
CA LYS A 146 -7.27 11.09 13.35
C LYS A 146 -6.60 12.36 12.83
N ILE A 147 -5.29 12.44 12.93
CA ILE A 147 -4.50 13.63 12.61
C ILE A 147 -3.96 13.61 11.18
N ALA A 148 -3.64 12.44 10.69
CA ALA A 148 -3.12 12.25 9.34
C ALA A 148 -3.49 10.87 8.79
N GLY A 149 -3.30 10.68 7.50
CA GLY A 149 -3.38 9.40 6.83
C GLY A 149 -2.28 9.28 5.78
N THR A 150 -1.62 8.14 5.75
CA THR A 150 -0.62 7.79 4.74
C THR A 150 -1.18 6.73 3.81
N ARG A 151 -0.77 6.73 2.55
CA ARG A 151 -1.15 5.70 1.59
C ARG A 151 -0.08 5.47 0.54
N ILE A 152 0.18 4.21 0.26
CA ILE A 152 0.89 3.75 -0.95
C ILE A 152 -0.17 3.49 -2.02
N ILE A 153 -0.02 4.11 -3.19
CA ILE A 153 -1.04 4.09 -4.24
C ILE A 153 -0.96 2.81 -5.08
N PRO A 154 0.24 2.37 -5.55
CA PRO A 154 0.35 1.13 -6.30
C PRO A 154 0.42 -0.08 -5.35
N LEU A 155 0.00 -1.25 -5.84
CA LEU A 155 0.07 -2.52 -5.11
C LEU A 155 1.49 -2.90 -4.69
N VAL A 156 2.46 -2.56 -5.53
CA VAL A 156 3.90 -2.73 -5.28
C VAL A 156 4.65 -1.46 -5.68
N ILE A 157 5.65 -1.08 -4.91
CA ILE A 157 6.45 0.12 -5.10
C ILE A 157 7.95 -0.22 -5.06
N GLU A 158 8.78 0.53 -5.77
CA GLU A 158 10.23 0.33 -5.80
C GLU A 158 10.87 0.67 -4.44
N LYS A 159 11.71 -0.22 -3.93
CA LYS A 159 12.50 0.02 -2.70
C LYS A 159 13.31 1.30 -2.81
N GLU A 160 13.93 1.55 -3.96
CA GLU A 160 14.71 2.77 -4.18
C GLU A 160 13.87 4.03 -3.99
N LYS A 161 12.60 4.02 -4.42
CA LYS A 161 11.70 5.15 -4.21
C LYS A 161 11.40 5.37 -2.72
N MET A 162 11.20 4.28 -1.96
CA MET A 162 11.01 4.37 -0.51
C MET A 162 12.27 4.86 0.21
N GLU A 163 13.47 4.45 -0.23
CA GLU A 163 14.73 4.99 0.30
C GLU A 163 14.92 6.48 -0.02
N ARG A 164 14.48 6.92 -1.20
CA ARG A 164 14.45 8.36 -1.52
C ARG A 164 13.47 9.12 -0.64
N ALA A 165 12.31 8.55 -0.36
CA ALA A 165 11.33 9.13 0.56
C ALA A 165 11.90 9.28 1.97
N LYS A 166 12.58 8.26 2.50
CA LYS A 166 13.27 8.33 3.79
C LYS A 166 14.30 9.47 3.84
N LYS A 167 15.11 9.60 2.79
CA LYS A 167 16.11 10.68 2.72
C LYS A 167 15.48 12.08 2.74
N LEU A 168 14.32 12.26 2.09
CA LEU A 168 13.59 13.53 2.07
C LEU A 168 12.85 13.79 3.39
N ALA A 169 12.33 12.74 4.02
CA ALA A 169 11.69 12.82 5.33
C ALA A 169 12.69 13.17 6.44
N GLY A 170 13.96 12.75 6.29
CA GLY A 170 14.98 12.95 7.33
C GLY A 170 14.85 11.95 8.49
N GLU A 171 15.54 12.23 9.59
CA GLU A 171 15.59 11.35 10.77
C GLU A 171 14.47 11.65 11.77
N GLU A 172 13.99 12.89 11.83
CA GLU A 172 12.93 13.31 12.74
C GLU A 172 11.55 13.09 12.10
N PRO A 173 10.51 12.77 12.89
CA PRO A 173 9.15 12.63 12.42
C PRO A 173 8.65 13.87 11.65
N ILE A 174 7.78 13.67 10.66
CA ILE A 174 7.15 14.79 9.93
C ILE A 174 6.10 15.49 10.78
N PHE A 175 5.49 14.76 11.73
CA PHE A 175 4.49 15.28 12.67
C PHE A 175 5.03 15.28 14.10
N GLU A 176 4.75 16.39 14.80
CA GLU A 176 4.98 16.56 16.23
C GLU A 176 3.68 16.92 16.96
#